data_4a22eaf57090cedabc0f6658d5c98f3d
#
_entry.id   4a22eaf57090cedabc0f6658d5c98f3d
#
_cell.length_a   1.000
_cell.length_b   1.000
_cell.length_c   1.000
_cell.angle_alpha   90.00
_cell.angle_beta   90.00
_cell.angle_gamma   90.00
#
_symmetry.space_group_name_H-M   'P 1'
#
loop_
_entity.id
_entity.type
_entity.pdbx_description
1 polymer ?
#
loop_
_entity_poly.entity_id
_entity_poly.type
_entity_poly.pdbx_seq_one_letter_code
_entity_poly.pdbx_strand_id
1 'polypeptide(L)'
;MIAWPEQLKRDLLSRRVVVFLGSGVSKNSVGKDGKTRPPLWNEFLERGLAKVGKKGTAHIKRAIGDNDLLHACEWIKSRMEEEWEPFLRECFIDPAYTPAEIHKLIFNLDQRIYLTPNFDQIFENYVIAETGGQVTIKKHSDQDVHNFLREDRTHIIKVHGSIDHPNELIFSNHDYAKARVAHSAFYDVLDACLLSHTFLIVGCGISDPDLTMLLENQRFNFPNSRPHYLVTSSRIAPDMVKSLRANRNLKCLCYDPTDNHAALVDSLREL
;
A
#
# COMPACT_ATOMS: atom_id res chain seq x y z
N MET A 1 -6.86 17.97 12.08
CA MET A 1 -7.55 16.72 12.49
C MET A 1 -8.54 16.31 11.40
N ILE A 2 -8.72 15.01 11.19
CA ILE A 2 -9.67 14.45 10.22
C ILE A 2 -11.07 14.43 10.83
N ALA A 3 -12.07 14.93 10.09
CA ALA A 3 -13.46 14.72 10.46
C ALA A 3 -13.92 13.33 9.95
N TRP A 4 -13.89 12.35 10.82
CA TRP A 4 -14.26 10.98 10.47
C TRP A 4 -15.77 10.85 10.22
N PRO A 5 -16.22 10.36 9.03
CA PRO A 5 -17.63 10.19 8.72
C PRO A 5 -18.30 9.15 9.63
N GLU A 6 -19.50 9.44 10.10
CA GLU A 6 -20.27 8.53 10.97
C GLU A 6 -20.50 7.16 10.32
N GLN A 7 -20.67 7.11 8.99
CA GLN A 7 -20.82 5.83 8.29
C GLN A 7 -19.54 5.00 8.37
N LEU A 8 -18.35 5.62 8.24
CA LEU A 8 -17.07 4.93 8.39
C LEU A 8 -16.92 4.38 9.82
N LYS A 9 -17.25 5.17 10.84
CA LYS A 9 -17.20 4.72 12.23
C LYS A 9 -18.11 3.50 12.48
N ARG A 10 -19.32 3.50 11.92
CA ARG A 10 -20.24 2.34 12.00
C ARG A 10 -19.67 1.11 11.29
N ASP A 11 -19.05 1.28 10.12
CA ASP A 11 -18.46 0.19 9.38
C ASP A 11 -17.23 -0.38 10.12
N LEU A 12 -16.42 0.48 10.80
CA LEU A 12 -15.32 0.06 11.67
C LEU A 12 -15.82 -0.74 12.87
N LEU A 13 -16.82 -0.23 13.60
CA LEU A 13 -17.42 -0.95 14.74
C LEU A 13 -18.01 -2.31 14.35
N SER A 14 -18.45 -2.44 13.10
CA SER A 14 -18.99 -3.69 12.56
C SER A 14 -17.92 -4.60 11.94
N ARG A 15 -16.62 -4.24 12.03
CA ARG A 15 -15.48 -4.92 11.42
C ARG A 15 -15.67 -5.18 9.91
N ARG A 16 -16.30 -4.21 9.21
CA ARG A 16 -16.60 -4.23 7.77
C ARG A 16 -15.70 -3.30 6.96
N VAL A 17 -14.58 -2.90 7.54
CA VAL A 17 -13.60 -2.08 6.84
C VAL A 17 -12.41 -2.94 6.45
N VAL A 18 -11.99 -2.79 5.19
CA VAL A 18 -10.67 -3.23 4.74
C VAL A 18 -9.74 -2.04 4.88
N VAL A 19 -8.66 -2.21 5.63
CA VAL A 19 -7.63 -1.18 5.74
C VAL A 19 -6.54 -1.45 4.71
N PHE A 20 -6.39 -0.52 3.76
CA PHE A 20 -5.37 -0.61 2.71
C PHE A 20 -4.18 0.29 3.07
N LEU A 21 -2.99 -0.32 3.26
CA LEU A 21 -1.80 0.33 3.81
C LEU A 21 -0.74 0.55 2.73
N GLY A 22 -0.48 1.81 2.39
CA GLY A 22 0.61 2.16 1.48
C GLY A 22 1.94 2.44 2.17
N SER A 23 2.98 2.71 1.36
CA SER A 23 4.35 2.97 1.82
C SER A 23 4.50 4.18 2.75
N GLY A 24 3.56 5.13 2.71
CA GLY A 24 3.50 6.25 3.64
C GLY A 24 3.29 5.81 5.10
N VAL A 25 2.68 4.64 5.36
CA VAL A 25 2.60 4.07 6.71
C VAL A 25 3.98 3.59 7.14
N SER A 26 4.65 2.76 6.33
CA SER A 26 6.00 2.25 6.60
C SER A 26 7.02 3.38 6.78
N LYS A 27 6.89 4.50 6.06
CA LYS A 27 7.77 5.69 6.14
C LYS A 27 7.91 6.27 7.55
N ASN A 28 6.95 6.01 8.45
CA ASN A 28 7.00 6.44 9.84
C ASN A 28 8.01 5.64 10.68
N SER A 29 8.39 4.45 10.22
CA SER A 29 9.36 3.58 10.88
C SER A 29 10.78 4.11 10.77
N VAL A 30 11.64 3.67 11.68
CA VAL A 30 13.06 3.98 11.67
C VAL A 30 13.87 2.68 11.74
N GLY A 31 15.02 2.67 11.07
CA GLY A 31 15.98 1.59 11.13
C GLY A 31 16.68 1.55 12.50
N LYS A 32 17.47 0.50 12.72
CA LYS A 32 18.28 0.31 13.95
C LYS A 32 19.25 1.48 14.23
N ASP A 33 19.57 2.31 13.23
CA ASP A 33 20.38 3.50 13.36
C ASP A 33 19.61 4.72 13.89
N GLY A 34 18.30 4.60 14.09
CA GLY A 34 17.38 5.65 14.51
C GLY A 34 17.14 6.77 13.49
N LYS A 35 17.63 6.63 12.26
CA LYS A 35 17.61 7.68 11.22
C LYS A 35 17.05 7.19 9.88
N THR A 36 17.51 6.05 9.40
CA THR A 36 17.11 5.50 8.11
C THR A 36 15.63 5.16 8.14
N ARG A 37 14.90 5.58 7.09
CA ARG A 37 13.47 5.31 6.94
C ARG A 37 13.21 4.46 5.70
N PRO A 38 12.16 3.63 5.71
CA PRO A 38 11.72 2.93 4.50
C PRO A 38 11.54 3.90 3.34
N PRO A 39 12.05 3.58 2.14
CA PRO A 39 11.93 4.47 1.00
C PRO A 39 10.48 4.51 0.50
N LEU A 40 10.04 5.71 0.09
CA LEU A 40 8.90 5.84 -0.81
C LEU A 40 9.31 5.40 -2.22
N TRP A 41 8.34 5.20 -3.11
CA TRP A 41 8.57 4.66 -4.44
C TRP A 41 9.60 5.45 -5.25
N ASN A 42 9.49 6.79 -5.28
CA ASN A 42 10.46 7.64 -5.96
C ASN A 42 11.86 7.54 -5.34
N GLU A 43 11.95 7.57 -3.99
CA GLU A 43 13.21 7.45 -3.28
C GLU A 43 13.91 6.11 -3.53
N PHE A 44 13.13 5.03 -3.61
CA PHE A 44 13.61 3.70 -3.97
C PHE A 44 14.22 3.69 -5.37
N LEU A 45 13.52 4.26 -6.36
CA LEU A 45 14.00 4.34 -7.74
C LEU A 45 15.21 5.26 -7.90
N GLU A 46 15.26 6.38 -7.17
CA GLU A 46 16.44 7.26 -7.14
C GLU A 46 17.68 6.55 -6.57
N ARG A 47 17.52 5.76 -5.48
CA ARG A 47 18.58 4.91 -4.95
C ARG A 47 19.04 3.88 -5.98
N GLY A 48 18.08 3.22 -6.64
CA GLY A 48 18.36 2.27 -7.72
C GLY A 48 19.12 2.91 -8.88
N LEU A 49 18.68 4.08 -9.33
CA LEU A 49 19.36 4.85 -10.39
C LEU A 49 20.80 5.24 -10.00
N ALA A 50 21.02 5.62 -8.74
CA ALA A 50 22.36 5.92 -8.24
C ALA A 50 23.29 4.69 -8.28
N LYS A 51 22.74 3.50 -8.00
CA LYS A 51 23.47 2.23 -7.98
C LYS A 51 23.85 1.76 -9.38
N VAL A 52 22.97 1.86 -10.38
CA VAL A 52 23.27 1.52 -11.78
C VAL A 52 24.17 2.53 -12.49
N GLY A 53 24.43 3.69 -11.88
CA GLY A 53 25.35 4.71 -12.36
C GLY A 53 24.75 5.65 -13.41
N LYS A 54 25.54 6.63 -13.86
CA LYS A 54 25.04 7.72 -14.73
C LYS A 54 25.09 7.44 -16.23
N LYS A 55 25.88 6.46 -16.68
CA LYS A 55 26.13 6.22 -18.11
C LYS A 55 24.89 5.59 -18.77
N GLY A 56 24.32 6.28 -19.74
CA GLY A 56 23.19 5.79 -20.52
C GLY A 56 21.88 5.62 -19.75
N THR A 57 21.67 6.40 -18.65
CA THR A 57 20.47 6.34 -17.78
C THR A 57 19.56 7.56 -17.88
N ALA A 58 19.78 8.44 -18.85
CA ALA A 58 18.98 9.67 -19.00
C ALA A 58 17.47 9.41 -19.16
N HIS A 59 17.10 8.33 -19.86
CA HIS A 59 15.71 7.90 -20.03
C HIS A 59 15.08 7.43 -18.70
N ILE A 60 15.82 6.73 -17.85
CA ILE A 60 15.37 6.30 -16.53
C ILE A 60 15.10 7.53 -15.63
N LYS A 61 16.06 8.46 -15.60
CA LYS A 61 15.89 9.71 -14.85
C LYS A 61 14.68 10.51 -15.32
N ARG A 62 14.44 10.55 -16.64
CA ARG A 62 13.26 11.21 -17.21
C ARG A 62 11.98 10.50 -16.75
N ALA A 63 11.90 9.18 -16.85
CA ALA A 63 10.74 8.41 -16.44
C ALA A 63 10.39 8.63 -14.96
N ILE A 64 11.40 8.67 -14.05
CA ILE A 64 11.17 9.02 -12.64
C ILE A 64 10.58 10.44 -12.53
N GLY A 65 11.13 11.41 -13.27
CA GLY A 65 10.64 12.79 -13.27
C GLY A 65 9.22 12.95 -13.81
N ASP A 66 8.85 12.15 -14.80
CA ASP A 66 7.53 12.12 -15.44
C ASP A 66 6.53 11.24 -14.65
N ASN A 67 6.92 10.71 -13.48
CA ASN A 67 6.14 9.78 -12.65
C ASN A 67 5.77 8.45 -13.35
N ASP A 68 6.54 8.05 -14.35
CA ASP A 68 6.46 6.74 -15.00
C ASP A 68 7.34 5.72 -14.24
N LEU A 69 6.90 5.41 -13.02
CA LEU A 69 7.70 4.69 -12.04
C LEU A 69 7.87 3.21 -12.38
N LEU A 70 6.89 2.61 -13.05
CA LEU A 70 6.93 1.19 -13.41
C LEU A 70 7.95 0.91 -14.51
N HIS A 71 8.02 1.73 -15.55
CA HIS A 71 9.06 1.61 -16.57
C HIS A 71 10.44 1.93 -16.00
N ALA A 72 10.56 2.97 -15.17
CA ALA A 72 11.81 3.29 -14.50
C ALA A 72 12.32 2.10 -13.69
N CYS A 73 11.44 1.44 -12.92
CA CYS A 73 11.78 0.26 -12.14
C CYS A 73 12.23 -0.92 -13.03
N GLU A 74 11.50 -1.18 -14.11
CA GLU A 74 11.82 -2.25 -15.06
C GLU A 74 13.23 -2.08 -15.64
N TRP A 75 13.59 -0.87 -16.06
CA TRP A 75 14.91 -0.58 -16.62
C TRP A 75 16.02 -0.60 -15.56
N ILE A 76 15.76 -0.17 -14.32
CA ILE A 76 16.71 -0.29 -13.21
C ILE A 76 16.96 -1.78 -12.90
N LYS A 77 15.89 -2.57 -12.73
CA LYS A 77 15.95 -4.01 -12.46
C LYS A 77 16.75 -4.74 -13.55
N SER A 78 16.45 -4.46 -14.82
CA SER A 78 17.17 -5.04 -15.97
C SER A 78 18.67 -4.71 -15.99
N ARG A 79 19.08 -3.54 -15.50
CA ARG A 79 20.49 -3.14 -15.44
C ARG A 79 21.23 -3.66 -14.22
N MET A 80 20.52 -3.92 -13.13
CA MET A 80 21.11 -4.46 -11.91
C MET A 80 21.40 -5.95 -12.01
N GLU A 81 20.59 -6.67 -12.79
CA GLU A 81 20.72 -8.13 -12.94
C GLU A 81 20.85 -8.82 -11.56
N GLU A 82 21.98 -9.46 -11.27
CA GLU A 82 22.24 -10.17 -10.01
C GLU A 82 22.30 -9.24 -8.79
N GLU A 83 22.57 -7.95 -8.97
CA GLU A 83 22.60 -6.96 -7.88
C GLU A 83 21.19 -6.50 -7.42
N TRP A 84 20.13 -6.90 -8.12
CA TRP A 84 18.76 -6.48 -7.79
C TRP A 84 18.32 -6.99 -6.42
N GLU A 85 18.49 -8.27 -6.14
CA GLU A 85 18.11 -8.85 -4.85
C GLU A 85 18.94 -8.27 -3.67
N PRO A 86 20.28 -8.17 -3.76
CA PRO A 86 21.07 -7.43 -2.76
C PRO A 86 20.55 -6.00 -2.53
N PHE A 87 20.20 -5.27 -3.58
CA PHE A 87 19.65 -3.92 -3.47
C PHE A 87 18.29 -3.89 -2.73
N LEU A 88 17.42 -4.84 -2.99
CA LEU A 88 16.15 -4.96 -2.26
C LEU A 88 16.39 -5.20 -0.77
N ARG A 89 17.33 -6.08 -0.42
CA ARG A 89 17.70 -6.35 0.98
C ARG A 89 18.24 -5.10 1.66
N GLU A 90 19.13 -4.36 1.01
CA GLU A 90 19.67 -3.10 1.49
C GLU A 90 18.57 -2.06 1.77
N CYS A 91 17.51 -2.04 0.95
CA CYS A 91 16.41 -1.08 1.09
C CYS A 91 15.38 -1.48 2.15
N PHE A 92 15.06 -2.77 2.29
CA PHE A 92 13.89 -3.22 3.05
C PHE A 92 14.18 -4.16 4.22
N ILE A 93 15.35 -4.83 4.26
CA ILE A 93 15.70 -5.80 5.31
C ILE A 93 16.81 -5.28 6.22
N ASP A 94 17.95 -4.93 5.64
CA ASP A 94 19.18 -4.64 6.40
C ASP A 94 19.06 -3.48 7.39
N PRO A 95 18.23 -2.44 7.13
CA PRO A 95 18.01 -1.38 8.10
C PRO A 95 17.30 -1.84 9.36
N ALA A 96 16.66 -3.03 9.34
CA ALA A 96 15.93 -3.60 10.48
C ALA A 96 14.96 -2.57 11.09
N TYR A 97 13.98 -2.16 10.30
CA TYR A 97 13.00 -1.15 10.69
C TYR A 97 12.16 -1.58 11.88
N THR A 98 11.94 -0.66 12.79
CA THR A 98 11.04 -0.85 13.93
C THR A 98 9.67 -0.22 13.65
N PRO A 99 8.57 -0.88 14.03
CA PRO A 99 7.23 -0.33 13.89
C PRO A 99 7.09 1.00 14.63
N ALA A 100 6.41 1.96 14.02
CA ALA A 100 6.07 3.25 14.62
C ALA A 100 4.66 3.23 15.21
N GLU A 101 4.30 4.28 15.96
CA GLU A 101 2.98 4.40 16.59
C GLU A 101 1.81 4.24 15.62
N ILE A 102 1.95 4.74 14.39
CA ILE A 102 0.90 4.62 13.37
C ILE A 102 0.50 3.16 13.09
N HIS A 103 1.43 2.21 13.17
CA HIS A 103 1.14 0.78 12.97
C HIS A 103 0.26 0.24 14.09
N LYS A 104 0.54 0.64 15.34
CA LYS A 104 -0.28 0.33 16.50
C LYS A 104 -1.69 0.90 16.37
N LEU A 105 -1.81 2.18 16.03
CA LEU A 105 -3.10 2.84 15.90
C LEU A 105 -3.95 2.21 14.80
N ILE A 106 -3.34 1.87 13.67
CA ILE A 106 -4.02 1.17 12.58
C ILE A 106 -4.48 -0.23 12.99
N PHE A 107 -3.65 -0.97 13.70
CA PHE A 107 -4.03 -2.30 14.19
C PHE A 107 -5.15 -2.21 15.24
N ASN A 108 -5.15 -1.18 16.10
CA ASN A 108 -6.18 -0.93 17.10
C ASN A 108 -7.57 -0.59 16.49
N LEU A 109 -7.66 -0.32 15.17
CA LEU A 109 -8.96 -0.23 14.50
C LEU A 109 -9.71 -1.58 14.47
N ASP A 110 -9.07 -2.65 14.92
CA ASP A 110 -9.61 -4.01 15.09
C ASP A 110 -10.36 -4.53 13.86
N GLN A 111 -9.73 -4.43 12.68
CA GLN A 111 -10.32 -4.93 11.47
C GLN A 111 -9.83 -6.34 11.13
N ARG A 112 -10.65 -7.09 10.38
CA ARG A 112 -10.34 -8.46 9.98
C ARG A 112 -9.37 -8.53 8.80
N ILE A 113 -9.41 -7.52 7.92
CA ILE A 113 -8.70 -7.56 6.64
C ILE A 113 -7.83 -6.31 6.50
N TYR A 114 -6.53 -6.53 6.39
CA TYR A 114 -5.53 -5.55 6.04
C TYR A 114 -4.92 -5.93 4.71
N LEU A 115 -4.93 -5.02 3.75
CA LEU A 115 -4.28 -5.20 2.45
C LEU A 115 -3.08 -4.26 2.34
N THR A 116 -1.98 -4.72 1.77
CA THR A 116 -0.82 -3.84 1.58
C THR A 116 -0.03 -4.21 0.31
N PRO A 117 0.32 -3.20 -0.53
CA PRO A 117 1.28 -3.37 -1.60
C PRO A 117 2.73 -3.28 -1.13
N ASN A 118 2.97 -2.93 0.16
CA ASN A 118 4.31 -2.76 0.68
C ASN A 118 5.07 -4.09 0.72
N PHE A 119 6.33 -4.07 0.31
CA PHE A 119 7.19 -5.26 0.28
C PHE A 119 7.79 -5.57 1.65
N ASP A 120 8.00 -4.51 2.49
CA ASP A 120 8.52 -4.66 3.85
C ASP A 120 7.59 -5.50 4.73
N GLN A 121 8.08 -5.92 5.89
CA GLN A 121 7.35 -6.73 6.85
C GLN A 121 7.10 -5.98 8.18
N ILE A 122 7.09 -4.66 8.15
CA ILE A 122 7.04 -3.85 9.37
C ILE A 122 5.70 -4.02 10.09
N PHE A 123 4.59 -3.90 9.35
CA PHE A 123 3.25 -4.04 9.92
C PHE A 123 2.98 -5.48 10.36
N GLU A 124 3.37 -6.45 9.54
CA GLU A 124 3.21 -7.88 9.84
C GLU A 124 3.95 -8.27 11.12
N ASN A 125 5.21 -7.89 11.24
CA ASN A 125 6.03 -8.19 12.42
C ASN A 125 5.43 -7.56 13.69
N TYR A 126 4.88 -6.35 13.58
CA TYR A 126 4.15 -5.71 14.67
C TYR A 126 2.94 -6.55 15.08
N VAL A 127 2.08 -6.93 14.14
CA VAL A 127 0.85 -7.68 14.42
C VAL A 127 1.16 -9.10 14.94
N ILE A 128 2.17 -9.76 14.41
CA ILE A 128 2.64 -11.07 14.93
C ILE A 128 3.03 -10.95 16.41
N ALA A 129 3.80 -9.91 16.76
CA ALA A 129 4.23 -9.70 18.15
C ALA A 129 3.04 -9.40 19.08
N GLU A 130 2.10 -8.54 18.67
CA GLU A 130 0.93 -8.17 19.48
C GLU A 130 -0.06 -9.31 19.66
N THR A 131 -0.21 -10.19 18.67
CA THR A 131 -1.18 -11.28 18.69
C THR A 131 -0.60 -12.62 19.16
N GLY A 132 0.70 -12.67 19.48
CA GLY A 132 1.37 -13.94 19.74
C GLY A 132 1.33 -14.90 18.54
N GLY A 133 1.30 -14.36 17.32
CA GLY A 133 1.24 -15.14 16.08
C GLY A 133 -0.18 -15.52 15.62
N GLN A 134 -1.23 -15.03 16.28
CA GLN A 134 -2.63 -15.31 15.88
C GLN A 134 -3.11 -14.40 14.74
N VAL A 135 -2.34 -14.37 13.67
CA VAL A 135 -2.64 -13.63 12.43
C VAL A 135 -2.31 -14.49 11.22
N THR A 136 -3.10 -14.38 10.18
CA THR A 136 -2.84 -15.07 8.91
C THR A 136 -2.25 -14.07 7.91
N ILE A 137 -1.04 -14.35 7.42
CA ILE A 137 -0.39 -13.54 6.38
C ILE A 137 -0.42 -14.34 5.09
N LYS A 138 -0.93 -13.70 4.02
CA LYS A 138 -1.05 -14.30 2.68
C LYS A 138 -0.49 -13.37 1.63
N LYS A 139 -0.01 -13.96 0.55
CA LYS A 139 0.41 -13.25 -0.68
C LYS A 139 -0.64 -13.44 -1.77
N HIS A 140 -0.62 -12.58 -2.77
CA HIS A 140 -1.46 -12.69 -3.96
C HIS A 140 -1.30 -14.04 -4.70
N SER A 141 -0.14 -14.70 -4.55
CA SER A 141 0.20 -15.98 -5.17
C SER A 141 -0.29 -17.21 -4.38
N ASP A 142 -0.76 -17.05 -3.14
CA ASP A 142 -1.20 -18.17 -2.32
C ASP A 142 -2.54 -18.71 -2.81
N GLN A 143 -2.61 -20.03 -3.04
CA GLN A 143 -3.80 -20.68 -3.62
C GLN A 143 -5.07 -20.55 -2.76
N ASP A 144 -4.90 -20.43 -1.45
CA ASP A 144 -5.98 -20.32 -0.47
C ASP A 144 -6.19 -18.88 0.02
N VAL A 145 -5.65 -17.87 -0.68
CA VAL A 145 -5.74 -16.46 -0.29
C VAL A 145 -7.21 -16.00 -0.13
N HIS A 146 -8.12 -16.52 -0.93
CA HIS A 146 -9.55 -16.19 -0.89
C HIS A 146 -10.25 -16.50 0.44
N ASN A 147 -9.66 -17.34 1.30
CA ASN A 147 -10.24 -17.71 2.58
C ASN A 147 -10.43 -16.53 3.54
N PHE A 148 -9.65 -15.45 3.38
CA PHE A 148 -9.79 -14.25 4.22
C PHE A 148 -11.20 -13.63 4.16
N LEU A 149 -11.96 -13.85 3.10
CA LEU A 149 -13.34 -13.37 2.99
C LEU A 149 -14.32 -14.11 3.93
N ARG A 150 -14.01 -15.35 4.30
CA ARG A 150 -14.88 -16.24 5.08
C ARG A 150 -14.48 -16.42 6.53
N GLU A 151 -13.19 -16.22 6.83
CA GLU A 151 -12.64 -16.45 8.17
C GLU A 151 -12.81 -15.23 9.05
N ASP A 152 -13.08 -15.43 10.34
CA ASP A 152 -13.29 -14.35 11.32
C ASP A 152 -12.02 -14.00 12.09
N ARG A 153 -10.85 -14.37 11.56
CA ARG A 153 -9.53 -14.00 12.11
C ARG A 153 -8.94 -12.81 11.38
N THR A 154 -7.90 -12.22 11.94
CA THR A 154 -7.16 -11.15 11.28
C THR A 154 -6.30 -11.70 10.14
N HIS A 155 -6.43 -11.08 8.96
CA HIS A 155 -5.64 -11.39 7.77
C HIS A 155 -4.87 -10.16 7.31
N ILE A 156 -3.60 -10.37 6.96
CA ILE A 156 -2.77 -9.39 6.25
C ILE A 156 -2.45 -9.97 4.89
N ILE A 157 -2.88 -9.29 3.83
CA ILE A 157 -2.70 -9.74 2.45
C ILE A 157 -1.69 -8.84 1.75
N LYS A 158 -0.59 -9.42 1.32
CA LYS A 158 0.50 -8.79 0.56
C LYS A 158 0.13 -8.80 -0.92
N VAL A 159 -0.51 -7.73 -1.41
CA VAL A 159 -1.05 -7.70 -2.77
C VAL A 159 0.04 -7.69 -3.85
N HIS A 160 1.25 -7.23 -3.53
CA HIS A 160 2.39 -7.23 -4.45
C HIS A 160 3.53 -8.16 -4.01
N GLY A 161 3.25 -9.12 -3.14
CA GLY A 161 4.25 -10.03 -2.59
C GLY A 161 5.00 -9.46 -1.39
N SER A 162 5.93 -10.23 -0.86
CA SER A 162 6.71 -9.91 0.34
C SER A 162 8.20 -10.09 0.09
N ILE A 163 9.02 -9.26 0.73
CA ILE A 163 10.47 -9.17 0.52
C ILE A 163 11.22 -10.48 0.83
N ASP A 164 10.65 -11.36 1.59
CA ASP A 164 11.17 -12.72 1.85
C ASP A 164 11.09 -13.64 0.63
N HIS A 165 10.30 -13.25 -0.40
CA HIS A 165 10.19 -13.96 -1.68
C HIS A 165 10.44 -12.98 -2.86
N PRO A 166 11.68 -12.52 -3.09
CA PRO A 166 11.98 -11.45 -4.05
C PRO A 166 11.54 -11.73 -5.49
N ASN A 167 11.49 -13.02 -5.87
CA ASN A 167 11.10 -13.44 -7.21
C ASN A 167 9.58 -13.37 -7.49
N GLU A 168 8.76 -13.18 -6.43
CA GLU A 168 7.31 -13.07 -6.53
C GLU A 168 6.82 -11.62 -6.40
N LEU A 169 7.74 -10.65 -6.30
CA LEU A 169 7.40 -9.24 -6.12
C LEU A 169 6.90 -8.61 -7.43
N ILE A 170 5.87 -7.78 -7.31
CA ILE A 170 5.28 -7.03 -8.42
C ILE A 170 5.84 -5.61 -8.39
N PHE A 171 6.82 -5.31 -9.25
CA PHE A 171 7.50 -4.01 -9.32
C PHE A 171 7.34 -3.28 -10.65
N SER A 172 7.28 -4.03 -11.75
CA SER A 172 7.37 -3.49 -13.11
C SER A 172 6.08 -3.73 -13.90
N ASN A 173 5.91 -3.04 -15.04
CA ASN A 173 4.79 -3.29 -15.94
C ASN A 173 4.71 -4.77 -16.34
N HIS A 174 5.86 -5.41 -16.57
CA HIS A 174 5.93 -6.84 -16.87
C HIS A 174 5.39 -7.68 -15.71
N ASP A 175 5.80 -7.38 -14.46
CA ASP A 175 5.37 -8.13 -13.27
C ASP A 175 3.85 -7.97 -13.06
N TYR A 176 3.28 -6.76 -13.21
CA TYR A 176 1.84 -6.51 -13.17
C TYR A 176 1.06 -7.29 -14.22
N ALA A 177 1.51 -7.25 -15.48
CA ALA A 177 0.86 -7.99 -16.56
C ALA A 177 0.87 -9.50 -16.31
N LYS A 178 2.02 -10.03 -15.86
CA LYS A 178 2.18 -11.45 -15.50
C LYS A 178 1.27 -11.85 -14.35
N ALA A 179 1.21 -11.05 -13.29
CA ALA A 179 0.39 -11.32 -12.12
C ALA A 179 -1.10 -11.36 -12.44
N ARG A 180 -1.61 -10.41 -13.24
CA ARG A 180 -3.03 -10.38 -13.67
C ARG A 180 -3.44 -11.65 -14.41
N VAL A 181 -2.55 -12.24 -15.20
CA VAL A 181 -2.84 -13.49 -15.92
C VAL A 181 -2.68 -14.71 -15.01
N ALA A 182 -1.58 -14.78 -14.27
CA ALA A 182 -1.24 -15.95 -13.45
C ALA A 182 -2.12 -16.07 -12.19
N HIS A 183 -2.60 -14.94 -11.66
CA HIS A 183 -3.35 -14.86 -10.40
C HIS A 183 -4.70 -14.15 -10.56
N SER A 184 -5.37 -14.32 -11.71
CA SER A 184 -6.66 -13.67 -12.02
C SER A 184 -7.70 -13.88 -10.92
N ALA A 185 -7.77 -15.08 -10.34
CA ALA A 185 -8.68 -15.40 -9.24
C ALA A 185 -8.45 -14.50 -8.00
N PHE A 186 -7.22 -14.06 -7.74
CA PHE A 186 -6.94 -13.11 -6.66
C PHE A 186 -7.56 -11.74 -6.95
N TYR A 187 -7.50 -11.26 -8.18
CA TYR A 187 -8.14 -9.98 -8.57
C TYR A 187 -9.67 -10.06 -8.49
N ASP A 188 -10.27 -11.20 -8.84
CA ASP A 188 -11.71 -11.43 -8.65
C ASP A 188 -12.10 -11.36 -7.17
N VAL A 189 -11.27 -11.90 -6.28
CA VAL A 189 -11.45 -11.82 -4.83
C VAL A 189 -11.34 -10.38 -4.32
N LEU A 190 -10.38 -9.58 -4.82
CA LEU A 190 -10.27 -8.15 -4.48
C LEU A 190 -11.49 -7.37 -4.95
N ASP A 191 -12.01 -7.64 -6.14
CA ASP A 191 -13.23 -7.01 -6.66
C ASP A 191 -14.45 -7.33 -5.79
N ALA A 192 -14.62 -8.60 -5.40
CA ALA A 192 -15.65 -9.02 -4.45
C ALA A 192 -15.49 -8.33 -3.07
N CYS A 193 -14.25 -8.12 -2.63
CA CYS A 193 -13.96 -7.43 -1.38
C CYS A 193 -14.36 -5.94 -1.43
N LEU A 194 -14.12 -5.26 -2.55
CA LEU A 194 -14.57 -3.88 -2.80
C LEU A 194 -16.11 -3.74 -2.78
N LEU A 195 -16.83 -4.77 -3.21
CA LEU A 195 -18.31 -4.78 -3.17
C LEU A 195 -18.87 -5.00 -1.76
N SER A 196 -18.20 -5.79 -0.95
CA SER A 196 -18.70 -6.26 0.36
C SER A 196 -18.23 -5.43 1.55
N HIS A 197 -17.11 -4.67 1.40
CA HIS A 197 -16.48 -3.92 2.47
C HIS A 197 -16.24 -2.46 2.10
N THR A 198 -16.14 -1.61 3.10
CA THR A 198 -15.67 -0.24 2.95
C THR A 198 -14.15 -0.22 3.00
N PHE A 199 -13.48 0.36 2.01
CA PHE A 199 -12.02 0.52 2.04
C PHE A 199 -11.64 1.83 2.74
N LEU A 200 -10.71 1.74 3.67
CA LEU A 200 -10.00 2.87 4.28
C LEU A 200 -8.54 2.81 3.82
N ILE A 201 -8.17 3.70 2.91
CA ILE A 201 -6.85 3.73 2.28
C ILE A 201 -5.98 4.76 3.01
N VAL A 202 -4.86 4.31 3.58
CA VAL A 202 -3.96 5.12 4.41
C VAL A 202 -2.52 5.01 3.90
N GLY A 203 -1.85 6.16 3.77
CA GLY A 203 -0.44 6.21 3.35
C GLY A 203 -0.18 5.77 1.91
N CYS A 204 -1.20 5.77 1.08
CA CYS A 204 -1.13 5.40 -0.34
C CYS A 204 -1.40 6.63 -1.22
N GLY A 205 -0.47 6.92 -2.13
CA GLY A 205 -0.79 7.78 -3.27
C GLY A 205 -1.45 6.91 -4.33
N ILE A 206 -2.70 7.14 -4.68
CA ILE A 206 -3.48 6.27 -5.59
C ILE A 206 -2.88 6.30 -7.01
N SER A 207 -1.73 5.68 -7.14
CA SER A 207 -1.00 5.46 -8.40
C SER A 207 -0.81 3.96 -8.70
N ASP A 208 -1.28 3.08 -7.80
CA ASP A 208 -1.28 1.65 -8.04
C ASP A 208 -2.23 1.29 -9.18
N PRO A 209 -1.74 0.68 -10.29
CA PRO A 209 -2.57 0.42 -11.48
C PRO A 209 -3.72 -0.54 -11.20
N ASP A 210 -3.48 -1.56 -10.39
CA ASP A 210 -4.48 -2.62 -10.13
C ASP A 210 -5.60 -2.09 -9.22
N LEU A 211 -5.23 -1.41 -8.13
CA LEU A 211 -6.21 -0.77 -7.26
C LEU A 211 -7.04 0.29 -8.02
N THR A 212 -6.36 1.08 -8.88
CA THR A 212 -7.02 2.07 -9.72
C THR A 212 -8.05 1.42 -10.65
N MET A 213 -7.65 0.39 -11.38
CA MET A 213 -8.51 -0.34 -12.30
C MET A 213 -9.73 -0.95 -11.59
N LEU A 214 -9.52 -1.60 -10.44
CA LEU A 214 -10.61 -2.21 -9.67
C LEU A 214 -11.61 -1.15 -9.17
N LEU A 215 -11.13 -0.03 -8.63
CA LEU A 215 -11.99 1.06 -8.16
C LEU A 215 -12.78 1.70 -9.30
N GLU A 216 -12.16 1.89 -10.47
CA GLU A 216 -12.82 2.44 -11.65
C GLU A 216 -13.89 1.47 -12.18
N ASN A 217 -13.56 0.18 -12.33
CA ASN A 217 -14.51 -0.85 -12.73
C ASN A 217 -15.73 -0.89 -11.78
N GLN A 218 -15.48 -0.91 -10.46
CA GLN A 218 -16.55 -0.89 -9.48
C GLN A 218 -17.41 0.38 -9.59
N ARG A 219 -16.79 1.54 -9.75
CA ARG A 219 -17.51 2.83 -9.84
C ARG A 219 -18.48 2.86 -11.01
N PHE A 220 -18.08 2.36 -12.17
CA PHE A 220 -18.91 2.40 -13.37
C PHE A 220 -19.92 1.26 -13.42
N ASN A 221 -19.61 0.09 -12.88
CA ASN A 221 -20.56 -1.03 -12.79
C ASN A 221 -21.61 -0.81 -11.69
N PHE A 222 -21.26 -0.14 -10.59
CA PHE A 222 -22.12 0.08 -9.43
C PHE A 222 -22.17 1.57 -9.03
N PRO A 223 -22.79 2.45 -9.87
CA PRO A 223 -22.72 3.90 -9.69
C PRO A 223 -23.35 4.41 -8.38
N ASN A 224 -24.24 3.64 -7.79
CA ASN A 224 -24.93 3.97 -6.54
C ASN A 224 -24.28 3.35 -5.29
N SER A 225 -23.12 2.69 -5.42
CA SER A 225 -22.41 2.13 -4.28
C SER A 225 -21.96 3.22 -3.29
N ARG A 226 -21.86 2.85 -2.01
CA ARG A 226 -21.29 3.72 -0.99
C ARG A 226 -19.81 3.99 -1.29
N PRO A 227 -19.29 5.18 -0.90
CA PRO A 227 -17.90 5.51 -1.17
C PRO A 227 -16.93 4.72 -0.29
N HIS A 228 -15.74 4.48 -0.81
CA HIS A 228 -14.56 4.19 -0.04
C HIS A 228 -13.87 5.48 0.42
N TYR A 229 -12.90 5.39 1.32
CA TYR A 229 -12.25 6.53 1.93
C TYR A 229 -10.74 6.54 1.68
N LEU A 230 -10.22 7.68 1.26
CA LEU A 230 -8.80 7.93 1.09
C LEU A 230 -8.32 8.98 2.10
N VAL A 231 -7.43 8.58 2.99
CA VAL A 231 -6.74 9.52 3.87
C VAL A 231 -5.58 10.17 3.11
N THR A 232 -5.63 11.48 2.97
CA THR A 232 -4.67 12.22 2.14
C THR A 232 -4.36 13.61 2.72
N SER A 233 -3.28 14.22 2.22
CA SER A 233 -2.89 15.57 2.57
C SER A 233 -3.94 16.61 2.15
N SER A 234 -4.18 17.64 2.97
CA SER A 234 -5.00 18.79 2.62
C SER A 234 -4.44 19.63 1.46
N ARG A 235 -3.20 19.35 1.03
CA ARG A 235 -2.58 19.98 -0.15
C ARG A 235 -3.02 19.38 -1.49
N ILE A 236 -3.87 18.34 -1.46
CA ILE A 236 -4.43 17.77 -2.69
C ILE A 236 -5.26 18.82 -3.43
N ALA A 237 -5.08 18.91 -4.77
CA ALA A 237 -5.82 19.88 -5.59
C ALA A 237 -7.33 19.54 -5.62
N PRO A 238 -8.22 20.56 -5.57
CA PRO A 238 -9.67 20.35 -5.53
C PRO A 238 -10.25 19.59 -6.75
N ASP A 239 -9.64 19.75 -7.91
CA ASP A 239 -10.02 19.02 -9.13
C ASP A 239 -9.60 17.53 -9.05
N MET A 240 -8.47 17.20 -8.42
CA MET A 240 -8.10 15.83 -8.12
C MET A 240 -9.11 15.17 -7.17
N VAL A 241 -9.54 15.88 -6.12
CA VAL A 241 -10.59 15.35 -5.19
C VAL A 241 -11.88 15.04 -5.94
N LYS A 242 -12.30 15.94 -6.84
CA LYS A 242 -13.48 15.73 -7.69
C LYS A 242 -13.31 14.54 -8.61
N SER A 243 -12.16 14.40 -9.25
CA SER A 243 -11.82 13.28 -10.14
C SER A 243 -11.85 11.94 -9.40
N LEU A 244 -11.20 11.86 -8.23
CA LEU A 244 -11.20 10.65 -7.40
C LEU A 244 -12.62 10.25 -6.99
N ARG A 245 -13.46 11.21 -6.65
CA ARG A 245 -14.86 10.96 -6.32
C ARG A 245 -15.68 10.49 -7.52
N ALA A 246 -15.51 11.13 -8.67
CA ALA A 246 -16.28 10.83 -9.88
C ALA A 246 -15.91 9.48 -10.49
N ASN A 247 -14.61 9.18 -10.60
CA ASN A 247 -14.09 8.05 -11.35
C ASN A 247 -13.84 6.80 -10.49
N ARG A 248 -13.56 6.96 -9.19
CA ARG A 248 -13.13 5.85 -8.30
C ARG A 248 -13.99 5.71 -7.06
N ASN A 249 -15.06 6.50 -6.94
CA ASN A 249 -15.94 6.52 -5.76
C ASN A 249 -15.19 6.71 -4.42
N LEU A 250 -14.09 7.47 -4.43
CA LEU A 250 -13.28 7.76 -3.25
C LEU A 250 -13.68 9.10 -2.62
N LYS A 251 -13.92 9.10 -1.33
CA LYS A 251 -14.08 10.29 -0.50
C LYS A 251 -12.76 10.60 0.19
N CYS A 252 -12.15 11.74 -0.14
CA CYS A 252 -10.91 12.18 0.51
C CYS A 252 -11.18 12.65 1.94
N LEU A 253 -10.39 12.13 2.88
CA LEU A 253 -10.32 12.55 4.27
C LEU A 253 -8.98 13.27 4.46
N CYS A 254 -9.05 14.60 4.46
CA CYS A 254 -7.86 15.44 4.41
C CYS A 254 -7.34 15.77 5.81
N TYR A 255 -6.01 15.75 5.97
CA TYR A 255 -5.31 16.20 7.17
C TYR A 255 -4.19 17.17 6.80
N ASP A 256 -3.73 17.99 7.77
CA ASP A 256 -2.58 18.87 7.60
C ASP A 256 -1.29 18.04 7.57
N PRO A 257 -0.50 18.07 6.49
CA PRO A 257 0.75 17.30 6.37
C PRO A 257 1.95 17.98 7.04
N THR A 258 1.79 19.10 7.72
CA THR A 258 2.88 19.75 8.48
C THR A 258 3.34 18.86 9.65
N ASP A 259 4.47 19.20 10.24
CA ASP A 259 5.05 18.49 11.40
C ASP A 259 5.19 16.98 11.15
N ASN A 260 5.74 16.63 10.00
CA ASN A 260 5.98 15.25 9.62
C ASN A 260 4.72 14.36 9.70
N HIS A 261 3.57 14.88 9.25
CA HIS A 261 2.27 14.21 9.25
C HIS A 261 1.69 13.90 10.65
N ALA A 262 2.08 14.64 11.68
CA ALA A 262 1.61 14.42 13.06
C ALA A 262 0.07 14.42 13.14
N ALA A 263 -0.60 15.33 12.43
CA ALA A 263 -2.07 15.40 12.42
C ALA A 263 -2.76 14.12 11.91
N LEU A 264 -2.09 13.28 11.11
CA LEU A 264 -2.60 11.96 10.74
C LEU A 264 -2.60 11.01 11.94
N VAL A 265 -1.48 10.95 12.66
CA VAL A 265 -1.32 10.10 13.85
C VAL A 265 -2.32 10.51 14.92
N ASP A 266 -2.45 11.82 15.19
CA ASP A 266 -3.42 12.35 16.15
C ASP A 266 -4.86 12.03 15.75
N SER A 267 -5.20 12.17 14.46
CA SER A 267 -6.53 11.81 13.97
C SER A 267 -6.85 10.32 14.13
N LEU A 268 -5.86 9.44 13.94
CA LEU A 268 -6.04 7.99 14.15
C LEU A 268 -6.23 7.62 15.61
N ARG A 269 -5.69 8.40 16.58
CA ARG A 269 -5.94 8.20 18.02
C ARG A 269 -7.38 8.49 18.42
N GLU A 270 -8.06 9.37 17.67
CA GLU A 270 -9.45 9.74 17.92
C GLU A 270 -10.46 8.82 17.25
N LEU A 271 -10.02 7.95 16.36
CA LEU A 271 -10.88 7.03 15.63
C LEU A 271 -11.12 5.75 16.40
#